data_d2d11ad15866e3b34286c5e8af97e003
#
_entry.id   d2d11ad15866e3b34286c5e8af97e003
#
_cell.length_a   1.000
_cell.length_b   1.000
_cell.length_c   1.000
_cell.angle_alpha   90.00
_cell.angle_beta   90.00
_cell.angle_gamma   90.00
#
_symmetry.space_group_name_H-M   'P 1'
#
loop_
_entity.id
_entity.type
_entity.pdbx_description
1 polymer ?
#
loop_
_entity_poly.entity_id
_entity_poly.type
_entity_poly.pdbx_seq_one_letter_code
_entity_poly.pdbx_strand_id
1 'polypeptide(L)'
;MTRDKGLFVTSMPSVLASDLVGEVVALGNGEHSAQFTGGEHVFGHTFAPGGFDNDFNGAQQYALVDARFVGRVAGSGMSIDQASTIPVVVLAAFIALFARSGHGFPTPFSPEANSFDYGSITLLVVGGGSNTGRATIELAKLAGIGRIIAVAGRHNEAKLRSAGATHVIDRQAPDVLDQIRAIAGDELVYAVDTVNADVEQALGIAALSNTKKGSLITLRRTGGDFDAAQIGTKSAGYERRQILGVSPRHPEATVGFWKEVPRWLKEGHLSPMSFEVIKGLDADAVNKSLDQYRDGKGLKANIHPWE
;
A
#
# COMPACT_ATOMS: atom_id res chain seq x y z
N MET A 1 3.60 -11.59 11.40
CA MET A 1 4.96 -11.53 10.81
C MET A 1 5.98 -11.00 11.81
N THR A 2 5.81 -9.82 12.37
CA THR A 2 6.74 -9.26 13.37
C THR A 2 6.82 -10.15 14.62
N ARG A 3 5.68 -10.45 15.26
CA ARG A 3 5.61 -11.32 16.44
C ARG A 3 6.15 -12.74 16.18
N ASP A 4 5.67 -13.43 15.12
CA ASP A 4 5.92 -14.85 14.95
C ASP A 4 7.22 -15.17 14.18
N LYS A 5 7.73 -14.23 13.40
CA LYS A 5 8.90 -14.40 12.52
C LYS A 5 10.03 -13.41 12.79
N GLY A 6 9.87 -12.53 13.78
CA GLY A 6 10.87 -11.51 14.11
C GLY A 6 11.17 -10.52 12.98
N LEU A 7 10.30 -10.44 11.95
CA LEU A 7 10.51 -9.52 10.85
C LEU A 7 10.42 -8.08 11.35
N PHE A 8 11.43 -7.29 11.04
CA PHE A 8 11.56 -5.90 11.46
C PHE A 8 11.86 -5.70 12.96
N VAL A 9 12.15 -6.76 13.69
CA VAL A 9 12.61 -6.66 15.09
C VAL A 9 14.13 -6.66 15.09
N THR A 10 14.74 -5.57 15.52
CA THR A 10 16.19 -5.40 15.60
C THR A 10 16.73 -5.59 17.03
N SER A 11 15.85 -5.42 18.02
CA SER A 11 16.17 -5.57 19.46
C SER A 11 14.93 -5.93 20.26
N MET A 12 15.11 -6.46 21.45
CA MET A 12 14.04 -6.73 22.42
C MET A 12 14.29 -5.94 23.71
N PRO A 13 13.26 -5.40 24.36
CA PRO A 13 11.84 -5.40 23.95
C PRO A 13 11.58 -4.55 22.70
N SER A 14 10.53 -4.91 21.92
CA SER A 14 10.16 -4.18 20.71
C SER A 14 8.70 -3.74 20.78
N VAL A 15 8.46 -2.46 20.51
CA VAL A 15 7.11 -1.89 20.37
C VAL A 15 6.54 -2.25 19.00
N LEU A 16 5.28 -2.63 18.94
CA LEU A 16 4.59 -3.01 17.70
C LEU A 16 3.90 -1.79 17.05
N ALA A 17 3.24 -2.06 15.92
CA ALA A 17 2.47 -1.16 15.07
C ALA A 17 3.32 -0.17 14.25
N SER A 18 3.02 -0.16 12.94
CA SER A 18 3.68 0.72 11.97
C SER A 18 2.79 1.90 11.55
N ASP A 19 1.52 1.86 11.86
CA ASP A 19 0.59 2.98 11.64
C ASP A 19 0.29 3.66 12.97
N LEU A 20 0.16 4.95 12.94
CA LEU A 20 -0.32 5.72 14.09
C LEU A 20 -1.26 6.85 13.67
N VAL A 21 -2.07 7.25 14.61
CA VAL A 21 -2.79 8.51 14.65
C VAL A 21 -2.69 9.05 16.06
N GLY A 22 -2.49 10.34 16.23
CA GLY A 22 -2.36 10.93 17.55
C GLY A 22 -2.42 12.45 17.54
N GLU A 23 -2.53 13.01 18.72
CA GLU A 23 -2.46 14.45 18.95
C GLU A 23 -0.99 14.88 19.07
N VAL A 24 -0.65 15.99 18.44
CA VAL A 24 0.67 16.63 18.55
C VAL A 24 0.80 17.26 19.93
N VAL A 25 1.59 16.66 20.82
CA VAL A 25 1.81 17.14 22.19
C VAL A 25 3.12 17.92 22.34
N ALA A 26 4.08 17.71 21.46
CA ALA A 26 5.34 18.44 21.41
C ALA A 26 5.86 18.54 19.98
N LEU A 27 6.58 19.60 19.68
CA LEU A 27 7.20 19.84 18.37
C LEU A 27 8.72 19.80 18.50
N GLY A 28 9.37 19.17 17.53
CA GLY A 28 10.82 19.26 17.36
C GLY A 28 11.23 20.62 16.77
N ASN A 29 12.53 20.88 16.74
CA ASN A 29 13.10 22.15 16.26
C ASN A 29 13.34 22.19 14.74
N GLY A 30 12.89 21.19 13.99
CA GLY A 30 13.09 21.12 12.54
C GLY A 30 12.14 22.04 11.78
N GLU A 31 12.57 22.49 10.59
CA GLU A 31 11.78 23.34 9.70
C GLU A 31 10.38 22.76 9.42
N HIS A 32 10.30 21.45 9.17
CA HIS A 32 9.03 20.79 8.85
C HIS A 32 8.08 20.70 10.03
N SER A 33 8.56 20.74 11.27
CA SER A 33 7.70 20.72 12.45
C SER A 33 6.99 22.07 12.67
N ALA A 34 7.55 23.17 12.21
CA ALA A 34 6.97 24.51 12.34
C ALA A 34 5.61 24.70 11.63
N GLN A 35 5.26 23.78 10.73
CA GLN A 35 3.94 23.81 10.08
C GLN A 35 2.81 23.21 10.94
N PHE A 36 3.13 22.57 12.07
CA PHE A 36 2.16 21.98 12.99
C PHE A 36 2.04 22.78 14.27
N THR A 37 0.93 22.60 14.98
CA THR A 37 0.69 23.19 16.32
C THR A 37 0.29 22.09 17.30
N GLY A 38 0.53 22.33 18.58
CA GLY A 38 0.02 21.45 19.64
C GLY A 38 -1.51 21.34 19.58
N GLY A 39 -2.03 20.15 19.85
CA GLY A 39 -3.46 19.84 19.76
C GLY A 39 -3.94 19.38 18.37
N GLU A 40 -3.15 19.54 17.31
CA GLU A 40 -3.52 18.99 16.01
C GLU A 40 -3.46 17.46 16.02
N HIS A 41 -4.42 16.80 15.35
CA HIS A 41 -4.37 15.36 15.12
C HIS A 41 -3.73 15.06 13.77
N VAL A 42 -2.73 14.18 13.79
CA VAL A 42 -1.99 13.72 12.63
C VAL A 42 -2.02 12.20 12.53
N PHE A 43 -1.92 11.68 11.31
CA PHE A 43 -1.75 10.26 11.05
C PHE A 43 -0.52 10.03 10.19
N GLY A 44 0.19 8.94 10.41
CA GLY A 44 1.43 8.67 9.71
C GLY A 44 1.92 7.25 9.82
N HIS A 45 2.99 7.01 9.09
CA HIS A 45 3.72 5.76 9.13
C HIS A 45 4.93 5.88 10.05
N THR A 46 5.05 4.95 10.96
CA THR A 46 6.11 4.91 11.97
C THR A 46 7.37 4.26 11.40
N PHE A 47 8.26 5.05 10.88
CA PHE A 47 9.57 4.57 10.44
C PHE A 47 10.60 5.66 10.68
N ALA A 48 11.54 5.39 11.59
CA ALA A 48 12.62 6.31 11.87
C ALA A 48 13.51 6.52 10.65
N PRO A 49 14.08 7.71 10.45
CA PRO A 49 15.03 7.97 9.36
C PRO A 49 16.21 7.00 9.31
N GLY A 50 16.65 6.47 10.45
CA GLY A 50 17.73 5.50 10.60
C GLY A 50 17.33 4.03 10.52
N GLY A 51 16.03 3.72 10.42
CA GLY A 51 15.51 2.35 10.42
C GLY A 51 14.42 2.11 11.46
N PHE A 52 14.38 0.91 12.05
CA PHE A 52 13.40 0.59 13.08
C PHE A 52 13.87 1.10 14.45
N ASP A 53 13.02 1.90 15.09
CA ASP A 53 13.24 2.49 16.40
C ASP A 53 11.93 2.42 17.20
N ASN A 54 11.99 1.93 18.43
CA ASN A 54 10.83 1.77 19.29
C ASN A 54 10.10 3.09 19.56
N ASP A 55 10.82 4.20 19.66
CA ASP A 55 10.21 5.51 19.92
C ASP A 55 9.28 5.97 18.79
N PHE A 56 9.47 5.41 17.58
CA PHE A 56 8.62 5.70 16.42
C PHE A 56 7.45 4.74 16.27
N ASN A 57 7.40 3.61 16.97
CA ASN A 57 6.34 2.63 16.76
C ASN A 57 5.03 3.03 17.47
N GLY A 58 3.88 2.60 16.90
CA GLY A 58 2.58 3.17 17.26
C GLY A 58 1.89 2.54 18.47
N ALA A 59 2.26 1.31 18.89
CA ALA A 59 1.58 0.64 20.00
C ALA A 59 2.09 1.11 21.38
N GLN A 60 2.02 2.40 21.63
CA GLN A 60 2.44 3.07 22.86
C GLN A 60 1.69 4.38 23.05
N GLN A 61 1.79 4.95 24.24
CA GLN A 61 1.07 6.16 24.62
C GLN A 61 1.62 7.43 23.95
N TYR A 62 2.92 7.48 23.73
CA TYR A 62 3.62 8.57 23.03
C TYR A 62 4.55 7.97 21.99
N ALA A 63 4.57 8.56 20.79
CA ALA A 63 5.45 8.14 19.72
C ALA A 63 6.04 9.35 19.00
N LEU A 64 7.23 9.17 18.43
CA LEU A 64 7.84 10.16 17.54
C LEU A 64 7.34 9.93 16.11
N VAL A 65 7.17 11.02 15.37
CA VAL A 65 6.92 10.98 13.93
C VAL A 65 7.77 12.00 13.21
N ASP A 66 8.16 11.66 11.99
CA ASP A 66 8.83 12.63 11.11
C ASP A 66 7.76 13.57 10.52
N ALA A 67 7.85 14.85 10.82
CA ALA A 67 6.90 15.87 10.38
C ALA A 67 6.74 15.98 8.86
N ARG A 68 7.67 15.45 8.08
CA ARG A 68 7.57 15.36 6.61
C ARG A 68 6.57 14.30 6.13
N PHE A 69 6.32 13.29 6.96
CA PHE A 69 5.64 12.06 6.57
C PHE A 69 4.38 11.79 7.38
N VAL A 70 3.65 12.84 7.67
CA VAL A 70 2.34 12.80 8.33
C VAL A 70 1.30 13.63 7.57
N GLY A 71 0.07 13.13 7.58
CA GLY A 71 -1.11 13.85 7.11
C GLY A 71 -1.93 14.39 8.28
N ARG A 72 -2.64 15.50 8.09
CA ARG A 72 -3.58 16.02 9.08
C ARG A 72 -4.90 15.26 9.03
N VAL A 73 -5.44 14.91 10.18
CA VAL A 73 -6.80 14.38 10.27
C VAL A 73 -7.82 15.46 9.92
N ALA A 74 -7.57 16.69 10.39
CA ALA A 74 -8.38 17.86 9.99
C ALA A 74 -8.36 18.03 8.46
N GLY A 75 -9.55 18.19 7.88
CA GLY A 75 -9.71 18.32 6.43
C GLY A 75 -9.71 16.99 5.64
N SER A 76 -9.49 15.84 6.27
CA SER A 76 -9.59 14.53 5.62
C SER A 76 -11.02 13.98 5.55
N GLY A 77 -11.93 14.47 6.37
CA GLY A 77 -13.28 13.92 6.52
C GLY A 77 -13.34 12.59 7.26
N MET A 78 -12.21 12.12 7.83
CA MET A 78 -12.11 10.86 8.53
C MET A 78 -12.24 11.03 10.05
N SER A 79 -12.73 9.99 10.74
CA SER A 79 -12.53 9.84 12.17
C SER A 79 -11.05 9.50 12.46
N ILE A 80 -10.62 9.65 13.70
CA ILE A 80 -9.29 9.26 14.16
C ILE A 80 -9.00 7.80 13.80
N ASP A 81 -9.92 6.90 14.13
CA ASP A 81 -9.79 5.48 13.81
C ASP A 81 -9.72 5.18 12.31
N GLN A 82 -10.52 5.86 11.51
CA GLN A 82 -10.44 5.72 10.05
C GLN A 82 -9.08 6.19 9.53
N ALA A 83 -8.57 7.32 10.01
CA ALA A 83 -7.29 7.87 9.59
C ALA A 83 -6.12 6.93 9.93
N SER A 84 -6.15 6.22 11.08
CA SER A 84 -5.13 5.25 11.46
C SER A 84 -5.03 4.06 10.51
N THR A 85 -6.06 3.81 9.70
CA THR A 85 -6.07 2.68 8.75
C THR A 85 -5.34 2.97 7.45
N ILE A 86 -4.99 4.22 7.19
CA ILE A 86 -4.48 4.70 5.89
C ILE A 86 -2.97 4.44 5.69
N PRO A 87 -2.07 4.73 6.65
CA PRO A 87 -0.67 5.00 6.36
C PRO A 87 0.04 3.91 5.56
N VAL A 88 0.32 2.77 6.15
CA VAL A 88 1.13 1.70 5.50
C VAL A 88 0.53 1.23 4.18
N VAL A 89 -0.79 1.06 4.16
CA VAL A 89 -1.48 0.44 3.03
C VAL A 89 -1.48 1.34 1.81
N VAL A 90 -1.87 2.60 1.99
CA VAL A 90 -1.96 3.56 0.88
C VAL A 90 -0.57 4.01 0.45
N LEU A 91 0.36 4.18 1.39
CA LEU A 91 1.74 4.51 1.10
C LEU A 91 2.43 3.43 0.25
N ALA A 92 2.25 2.15 0.59
CA ALA A 92 2.84 1.06 -0.18
C ALA A 92 2.28 1.02 -1.62
N ALA A 93 0.97 1.22 -1.79
CA ALA A 93 0.33 1.32 -3.10
C ALA A 93 0.84 2.54 -3.89
N PHE A 94 1.00 3.69 -3.22
CA PHE A 94 1.53 4.90 -3.83
C PHE A 94 2.97 4.71 -4.32
N ILE A 95 3.84 4.14 -3.50
CA ILE A 95 5.23 3.86 -3.87
C ILE A 95 5.29 2.85 -5.03
N ALA A 96 4.43 1.83 -5.04
CA ALA A 96 4.38 0.86 -6.13
C ALA A 96 4.10 1.51 -7.50
N LEU A 97 3.26 2.53 -7.54
CA LEU A 97 2.89 3.22 -8.78
C LEU A 97 3.86 4.36 -9.13
N PHE A 98 4.20 5.23 -8.16
CA PHE A 98 4.76 6.54 -8.46
C PHE A 98 6.24 6.72 -8.08
N ALA A 99 6.77 5.96 -7.10
CA ALA A 99 8.18 6.07 -6.78
C ALA A 99 9.06 5.43 -7.85
N ARG A 100 10.31 5.91 -7.98
CA ARG A 100 11.29 5.35 -8.93
C ARG A 100 11.59 3.87 -8.72
N SER A 101 11.48 3.39 -7.49
CA SER A 101 11.60 1.96 -7.18
C SER A 101 10.39 1.13 -7.60
N GLY A 102 9.22 1.78 -7.76
CA GLY A 102 8.00 1.22 -8.31
C GLY A 102 7.95 1.35 -9.84
N HIS A 103 6.78 1.63 -10.40
CA HIS A 103 6.64 1.87 -11.84
C HIS A 103 7.20 3.22 -12.28
N GLY A 104 7.36 4.18 -11.36
CA GLY A 104 7.92 5.49 -11.64
C GLY A 104 7.00 6.39 -12.46
N PHE A 105 5.69 6.16 -12.42
CA PHE A 105 4.75 7.09 -13.04
C PHE A 105 4.87 8.47 -12.39
N PRO A 106 4.68 9.57 -13.12
CA PRO A 106 4.55 10.88 -12.50
C PRO A 106 3.52 10.85 -11.37
N THR A 107 3.76 11.60 -10.29
CA THR A 107 2.76 11.67 -9.21
C THR A 107 1.58 12.54 -9.65
N PRO A 108 0.33 12.24 -9.24
CA PRO A 108 -0.85 13.01 -9.67
C PRO A 108 -0.82 14.51 -9.33
N PHE A 109 0.09 14.91 -8.47
CA PHE A 109 0.29 16.33 -8.06
C PHE A 109 1.53 16.97 -8.69
N SER A 110 2.29 16.24 -9.51
CA SER A 110 3.48 16.79 -10.16
C SER A 110 3.12 17.46 -11.50
N PRO A 111 3.91 18.47 -11.94
CA PRO A 111 3.70 19.09 -13.25
C PRO A 111 3.75 18.12 -14.42
N GLU A 112 4.58 17.08 -14.32
CA GLU A 112 4.76 16.05 -15.35
C GLU A 112 3.47 15.25 -15.59
N ALA A 113 2.59 15.16 -14.59
CA ALA A 113 1.30 14.47 -14.72
C ALA A 113 0.42 15.09 -15.81
N ASN A 114 0.53 16.40 -16.05
CA ASN A 114 -0.31 17.10 -17.02
C ASN A 114 -0.01 16.69 -18.47
N SER A 115 1.19 16.21 -18.75
CA SER A 115 1.62 15.76 -20.09
C SER A 115 1.75 14.25 -20.22
N PHE A 116 1.56 13.50 -19.15
CA PHE A 116 1.68 12.05 -19.14
C PHE A 116 0.38 11.37 -19.50
N ASP A 117 0.41 10.49 -20.47
CA ASP A 117 -0.78 9.77 -20.95
C ASP A 117 -1.09 8.52 -20.07
N TYR A 118 -1.69 8.76 -18.91
CA TYR A 118 -2.18 7.68 -18.06
C TYR A 118 -3.29 6.86 -18.75
N GLY A 119 -4.05 7.48 -19.65
CA GLY A 119 -5.16 6.84 -20.37
C GLY A 119 -4.74 5.66 -21.24
N SER A 120 -3.51 5.68 -21.74
CA SER A 120 -2.95 4.58 -22.54
C SER A 120 -2.48 3.38 -21.71
N ILE A 121 -2.34 3.54 -20.38
CA ILE A 121 -1.79 2.49 -19.52
C ILE A 121 -2.82 1.41 -19.23
N THR A 122 -2.38 0.16 -19.36
CA THR A 122 -3.05 -1.01 -18.78
C THR A 122 -2.25 -1.49 -17.57
N LEU A 123 -2.89 -1.54 -16.42
CA LEU A 123 -2.32 -2.00 -15.14
C LEU A 123 -3.02 -3.28 -14.68
N LEU A 124 -2.25 -4.32 -14.38
CA LEU A 124 -2.73 -5.52 -13.69
C LEU A 124 -2.48 -5.40 -12.20
N VAL A 125 -3.49 -5.66 -11.36
CA VAL A 125 -3.38 -5.72 -9.90
C VAL A 125 -3.75 -7.12 -9.44
N VAL A 126 -2.74 -7.94 -9.12
CA VAL A 126 -2.92 -9.25 -8.51
C VAL A 126 -3.11 -9.08 -7.01
N GLY A 127 -4.17 -9.69 -6.46
CA GLY A 127 -4.57 -9.49 -5.08
C GLY A 127 -5.36 -8.19 -4.85
N GLY A 128 -6.13 -7.75 -5.86
CA GLY A 128 -6.95 -6.54 -5.80
C GLY A 128 -7.90 -6.48 -4.59
N GLY A 129 -8.33 -7.64 -4.07
CA GLY A 129 -9.17 -7.73 -2.87
C GLY A 129 -8.45 -7.46 -1.54
N SER A 130 -7.12 -7.41 -1.52
CA SER A 130 -6.36 -6.98 -0.34
C SER A 130 -6.51 -5.47 -0.12
N ASN A 131 -6.22 -5.01 1.10
CA ASN A 131 -6.29 -3.58 1.40
C ASN A 131 -5.35 -2.76 0.51
N THR A 132 -4.11 -3.22 0.32
CA THR A 132 -3.15 -2.54 -0.56
C THR A 132 -3.53 -2.66 -2.04
N GLY A 133 -4.09 -3.81 -2.46
CA GLY A 133 -4.59 -3.99 -3.82
C GLY A 133 -5.71 -3.01 -4.16
N ARG A 134 -6.67 -2.83 -3.24
CA ARG A 134 -7.72 -1.82 -3.38
C ARG A 134 -7.16 -0.40 -3.44
N ALA A 135 -6.24 -0.05 -2.54
CA ALA A 135 -5.60 1.26 -2.56
C ALA A 135 -4.81 1.50 -3.87
N THR A 136 -4.17 0.45 -4.42
CA THR A 136 -3.51 0.52 -5.74
C THR A 136 -4.52 0.85 -6.85
N ILE A 137 -5.69 0.23 -6.83
CA ILE A 137 -6.77 0.49 -7.80
C ILE A 137 -7.31 1.92 -7.65
N GLU A 138 -7.56 2.37 -6.40
CA GLU A 138 -8.04 3.72 -6.11
C GLU A 138 -7.04 4.79 -6.58
N LEU A 139 -5.75 4.60 -6.31
CA LEU A 139 -4.68 5.51 -6.76
C LEU A 139 -4.48 5.47 -8.29
N ALA A 140 -4.61 4.31 -8.91
CA ALA A 140 -4.55 4.17 -10.36
C ALA A 140 -5.71 4.91 -11.04
N LYS A 141 -6.93 4.82 -10.48
CA LYS A 141 -8.10 5.59 -10.93
C LYS A 141 -7.87 7.10 -10.74
N LEU A 142 -7.37 7.52 -9.57
CA LEU A 142 -7.06 8.92 -9.27
C LEU A 142 -6.07 9.51 -10.28
N ALA A 143 -5.07 8.73 -10.69
CA ALA A 143 -4.10 9.14 -11.70
C ALA A 143 -4.66 9.16 -13.13
N GLY A 144 -5.81 8.51 -13.39
CA GLY A 144 -6.41 8.43 -14.71
C GLY A 144 -5.94 7.25 -15.56
N ILE A 145 -5.42 6.18 -14.95
CA ILE A 145 -5.02 4.96 -15.67
C ILE A 145 -6.24 4.37 -16.39
N GLY A 146 -6.11 4.21 -17.72
CA GLY A 146 -7.25 3.91 -18.60
C GLY A 146 -7.81 2.51 -18.44
N ARG A 147 -6.97 1.50 -18.17
CA ARG A 147 -7.41 0.12 -17.95
C ARG A 147 -6.80 -0.47 -16.70
N ILE A 148 -7.65 -0.84 -15.74
CA ILE A 148 -7.26 -1.42 -14.46
C ILE A 148 -7.89 -2.79 -14.36
N ILE A 149 -7.06 -3.85 -14.46
CA ILE A 149 -7.48 -5.26 -14.37
C ILE A 149 -7.15 -5.74 -12.97
N ALA A 150 -8.15 -6.17 -12.19
CA ALA A 150 -7.98 -6.69 -10.85
C ALA A 150 -8.22 -8.20 -10.81
N VAL A 151 -7.28 -8.97 -10.24
CA VAL A 151 -7.47 -10.38 -9.92
C VAL A 151 -7.75 -10.49 -8.43
N ALA A 152 -8.92 -11.02 -8.06
CA ALA A 152 -9.39 -11.08 -6.67
C ALA A 152 -10.45 -12.18 -6.49
N GLY A 153 -10.84 -12.48 -5.25
CA GLY A 153 -12.00 -13.33 -5.00
C GLY A 153 -13.29 -12.66 -5.48
N ARG A 154 -14.18 -13.44 -6.06
CA ARG A 154 -15.43 -12.98 -6.71
C ARG A 154 -16.30 -12.06 -5.82
N HIS A 155 -16.32 -12.31 -4.52
CA HIS A 155 -17.06 -11.48 -3.56
C HIS A 155 -16.60 -10.02 -3.47
N ASN A 156 -15.41 -9.69 -3.99
CA ASN A 156 -14.88 -8.32 -4.02
C ASN A 156 -15.29 -7.54 -5.28
N GLU A 157 -15.94 -8.16 -6.27
CA GLU A 157 -16.14 -7.55 -7.59
C GLU A 157 -16.80 -6.18 -7.53
N ALA A 158 -17.94 -6.07 -6.87
CA ALA A 158 -18.67 -4.79 -6.77
C ALA A 158 -17.82 -3.70 -6.10
N LYS A 159 -17.12 -4.05 -5.02
CA LYS A 159 -16.24 -3.13 -4.29
C LYS A 159 -15.06 -2.66 -5.15
N LEU A 160 -14.45 -3.56 -5.91
CA LEU A 160 -13.31 -3.22 -6.76
C LEU A 160 -13.71 -2.40 -7.99
N ARG A 161 -14.89 -2.66 -8.57
CA ARG A 161 -15.42 -1.80 -9.64
C ARG A 161 -15.70 -0.38 -9.12
N SER A 162 -16.28 -0.24 -7.93
CA SER A 162 -16.47 1.06 -7.29
C SER A 162 -15.12 1.77 -7.03
N ALA A 163 -14.09 1.02 -6.62
CA ALA A 163 -12.75 1.54 -6.42
C ALA A 163 -12.07 2.01 -7.72
N GLY A 164 -12.53 1.55 -8.89
CA GLY A 164 -12.02 1.97 -10.19
C GLY A 164 -11.51 0.86 -11.09
N ALA A 165 -11.60 -0.42 -10.68
CA ALA A 165 -11.24 -1.52 -11.57
C ALA A 165 -12.16 -1.55 -12.80
N THR A 166 -11.60 -1.48 -14.00
CA THR A 166 -12.34 -1.60 -15.25
C THR A 166 -12.74 -3.05 -15.50
N HIS A 167 -11.90 -3.99 -15.07
CA HIS A 167 -12.14 -5.43 -15.19
C HIS A 167 -11.79 -6.11 -13.86
N VAL A 168 -12.63 -7.06 -13.46
CA VAL A 168 -12.38 -7.89 -12.26
C VAL A 168 -12.47 -9.35 -12.68
N ILE A 169 -11.40 -10.10 -12.40
CA ILE A 169 -11.26 -11.52 -12.73
C ILE A 169 -11.24 -12.31 -11.44
N ASP A 170 -12.06 -13.36 -11.37
CA ASP A 170 -12.06 -14.25 -10.20
C ASP A 170 -10.75 -15.05 -10.16
N ARG A 171 -10.00 -14.90 -9.08
CA ARG A 171 -8.73 -15.63 -8.85
C ARG A 171 -8.87 -17.16 -8.89
N GLN A 172 -10.08 -17.67 -8.72
CA GLN A 172 -10.39 -19.11 -8.72
C GLN A 172 -10.84 -19.61 -10.10
N ALA A 173 -10.99 -18.74 -11.09
CA ALA A 173 -11.30 -19.17 -12.44
C ALA A 173 -10.17 -20.07 -12.99
N PRO A 174 -10.48 -21.12 -13.76
CA PRO A 174 -9.46 -22.02 -14.28
C PRO A 174 -8.59 -21.37 -15.38
N ASP A 175 -9.06 -20.27 -15.97
CA ASP A 175 -8.52 -19.58 -17.14
C ASP A 175 -8.14 -18.11 -16.86
N VAL A 176 -7.70 -17.79 -15.63
CA VAL A 176 -7.35 -16.40 -15.22
C VAL A 176 -6.39 -15.73 -16.20
N LEU A 177 -5.34 -16.44 -16.61
CA LEU A 177 -4.34 -15.89 -17.55
C LEU A 177 -4.95 -15.58 -18.91
N ASP A 178 -5.79 -16.47 -19.43
CA ASP A 178 -6.45 -16.28 -20.73
C ASP A 178 -7.42 -15.11 -20.70
N GLN A 179 -8.16 -14.94 -19.61
CA GLN A 179 -9.02 -13.76 -19.41
C GLN A 179 -8.20 -12.45 -19.37
N ILE A 180 -7.06 -12.41 -18.68
CA ILE A 180 -6.19 -11.24 -18.68
C ILE A 180 -5.71 -10.94 -20.11
N ARG A 181 -5.26 -11.96 -20.84
CA ARG A 181 -4.78 -11.82 -22.22
C ARG A 181 -5.87 -11.41 -23.19
N ALA A 182 -7.09 -11.90 -23.02
CA ALA A 182 -8.24 -11.48 -23.83
C ALA A 182 -8.54 -9.98 -23.67
N ILE A 183 -8.30 -9.41 -22.47
CA ILE A 183 -8.52 -8.00 -22.18
C ILE A 183 -7.34 -7.12 -22.65
N ALA A 184 -6.11 -7.55 -22.38
CA ALA A 184 -4.90 -6.73 -22.55
C ALA A 184 -4.12 -7.04 -23.84
N GLY A 185 -4.36 -8.18 -24.47
CA GLY A 185 -3.52 -8.66 -25.56
C GLY A 185 -2.08 -8.89 -25.13
N ASP A 186 -1.13 -8.54 -25.99
CA ASP A 186 0.31 -8.54 -25.67
C ASP A 186 0.83 -7.13 -25.26
N GLU A 187 -0.08 -6.23 -24.87
CA GLU A 187 0.26 -4.85 -24.52
C GLU A 187 0.49 -4.62 -23.02
N LEU A 188 0.25 -5.63 -22.17
CA LEU A 188 0.40 -5.50 -20.72
C LEU A 188 1.88 -5.45 -20.33
N VAL A 189 2.33 -4.29 -19.85
CA VAL A 189 3.72 -4.09 -19.39
C VAL A 189 3.83 -3.73 -17.90
N TYR A 190 2.73 -3.43 -17.25
CA TYR A 190 2.71 -3.01 -15.83
C TYR A 190 1.83 -3.92 -14.99
N ALA A 191 2.41 -4.49 -13.94
CA ALA A 191 1.69 -5.31 -12.97
C ALA A 191 2.14 -5.00 -11.53
N VAL A 192 1.19 -5.04 -10.60
CA VAL A 192 1.45 -4.97 -9.15
C VAL A 192 0.90 -6.24 -8.51
N ASP A 193 1.73 -6.96 -7.75
CA ASP A 193 1.30 -8.08 -6.93
C ASP A 193 1.37 -7.72 -5.45
N THR A 194 0.22 -7.70 -4.80
CA THR A 194 0.09 -7.25 -3.42
C THR A 194 0.04 -8.38 -2.39
N VAL A 195 -0.01 -9.63 -2.83
CA VAL A 195 -0.28 -10.78 -1.94
C VAL A 195 0.69 -11.93 -2.08
N ASN A 196 1.14 -12.25 -3.29
CA ASN A 196 1.97 -13.42 -3.55
C ASN A 196 3.45 -13.15 -3.25
N ALA A 197 4.19 -14.21 -2.96
CA ALA A 197 5.62 -14.16 -2.73
C ALA A 197 6.33 -15.22 -3.57
N ASP A 198 7.59 -14.96 -3.86
CA ASP A 198 8.47 -15.94 -4.49
C ASP A 198 7.87 -16.50 -5.81
N VAL A 199 7.75 -17.82 -5.93
CA VAL A 199 7.24 -18.49 -7.14
C VAL A 199 5.72 -18.31 -7.36
N GLU A 200 4.98 -17.93 -6.34
CA GLU A 200 3.54 -17.66 -6.47
C GLU A 200 3.23 -16.40 -7.31
N GLN A 201 4.25 -15.59 -7.62
CA GLN A 201 4.15 -14.40 -8.48
C GLN A 201 4.11 -14.75 -9.98
N ALA A 202 4.15 -16.03 -10.35
CA ALA A 202 4.17 -16.50 -11.74
C ALA A 202 3.03 -15.91 -12.58
N LEU A 203 1.81 -15.83 -12.07
CA LEU A 203 0.68 -15.25 -12.78
C LEU A 203 0.94 -13.82 -13.24
N GLY A 204 1.46 -12.98 -12.33
CA GLY A 204 1.77 -11.59 -12.64
C GLY A 204 2.75 -11.45 -13.78
N ILE A 205 3.80 -12.29 -13.81
CA ILE A 205 4.82 -12.29 -14.87
C ILE A 205 4.28 -12.93 -16.13
N ALA A 206 3.57 -14.06 -16.02
CA ALA A 206 2.96 -14.73 -17.19
C ALA A 206 2.04 -13.80 -17.96
N ALA A 207 1.29 -12.95 -17.27
CA ALA A 207 0.38 -12.00 -17.86
C ALA A 207 1.06 -10.86 -18.63
N LEU A 208 2.30 -10.48 -18.24
CA LEU A 208 3.05 -9.44 -18.95
C LEU A 208 3.29 -9.81 -20.43
N SER A 209 3.51 -8.79 -21.26
CA SER A 209 3.82 -8.92 -22.67
C SER A 209 4.93 -9.95 -22.94
N ASN A 210 4.80 -10.67 -24.02
CA ASN A 210 5.82 -11.60 -24.50
C ASN A 210 6.87 -10.90 -25.36
N THR A 211 6.52 -9.74 -25.95
CA THR A 211 7.36 -9.02 -26.93
C THR A 211 7.87 -7.68 -26.41
N LYS A 212 7.23 -7.09 -25.38
CA LYS A 212 7.64 -5.83 -24.74
C LYS A 212 8.21 -6.10 -23.36
N LYS A 213 9.18 -5.29 -22.93
CA LYS A 213 9.76 -5.41 -21.59
C LYS A 213 8.70 -5.10 -20.52
N GLY A 214 8.38 -6.09 -19.69
CA GLY A 214 7.40 -5.98 -18.63
C GLY A 214 8.00 -5.61 -17.27
N SER A 215 7.16 -5.11 -16.36
CA SER A 215 7.54 -4.77 -14.99
C SER A 215 6.48 -5.29 -14.01
N LEU A 216 6.90 -6.16 -13.09
CA LEU A 216 6.12 -6.59 -11.94
C LEU A 216 6.68 -5.93 -10.68
N ILE A 217 5.88 -5.12 -10.02
CA ILE A 217 6.17 -4.59 -8.69
C ILE A 217 5.46 -5.46 -7.66
N THR A 218 6.17 -5.86 -6.60
CA THR A 218 5.60 -6.67 -5.53
C THR A 218 5.91 -6.10 -4.15
N LEU A 219 5.01 -6.36 -3.20
CA LEU A 219 5.18 -6.02 -1.78
C LEU A 219 5.77 -7.17 -0.96
N ARG A 220 5.97 -8.32 -1.60
CA ARG A 220 6.44 -9.55 -0.95
C ARG A 220 7.77 -9.97 -1.55
N ARG A 221 8.42 -10.95 -0.90
CA ARG A 221 9.72 -11.47 -1.37
C ARG A 221 9.67 -11.89 -2.84
N THR A 222 10.81 -11.78 -3.49
CA THR A 222 11.02 -12.13 -4.90
C THR A 222 12.03 -13.28 -5.05
N GLY A 223 11.91 -14.32 -4.24
CA GLY A 223 12.75 -15.51 -4.36
C GLY A 223 12.32 -16.44 -5.51
N GLY A 224 13.27 -17.28 -5.97
CA GLY A 224 13.05 -18.28 -7.01
C GLY A 224 12.97 -17.70 -8.42
N ASP A 225 13.35 -18.52 -9.39
CA ASP A 225 13.29 -18.23 -10.81
C ASP A 225 12.09 -18.94 -11.45
N PHE A 226 11.69 -18.50 -12.63
CA PHE A 226 10.60 -19.08 -13.40
C PHE A 226 11.14 -19.66 -14.70
N ASP A 227 10.66 -20.83 -15.07
CA ASP A 227 10.90 -21.37 -16.40
C ASP A 227 9.86 -20.90 -17.44
N ALA A 228 10.18 -21.11 -18.72
CA ALA A 228 9.30 -20.71 -19.80
C ALA A 228 7.95 -21.45 -19.81
N ALA A 229 7.85 -22.62 -19.22
CA ALA A 229 6.60 -23.37 -19.10
C ALA A 229 5.64 -22.66 -18.12
N GLN A 230 6.17 -22.00 -17.10
CA GLN A 230 5.38 -21.29 -16.10
C GLN A 230 4.90 -19.91 -16.57
N ILE A 231 5.78 -19.17 -17.27
CA ILE A 231 5.52 -17.74 -17.56
C ILE A 231 5.43 -17.40 -19.05
N GLY A 232 5.69 -18.37 -19.93
CA GLY A 232 5.82 -18.14 -21.37
C GLY A 232 7.17 -17.52 -21.74
N THR A 233 7.43 -17.37 -23.05
CA THR A 233 8.66 -16.74 -23.54
C THR A 233 8.55 -15.23 -23.44
N LYS A 234 9.47 -14.59 -22.71
CA LYS A 234 9.56 -13.13 -22.53
C LYS A 234 10.73 -12.61 -23.37
N SER A 235 10.52 -12.40 -24.69
CA SER A 235 11.62 -12.08 -25.62
C SER A 235 12.33 -10.75 -25.30
N ALA A 236 11.61 -9.75 -24.79
CA ALA A 236 12.19 -8.47 -24.35
C ALA A 236 12.54 -8.47 -22.84
N GLY A 237 12.36 -9.61 -22.16
CA GLY A 237 12.59 -9.74 -20.72
C GLY A 237 11.53 -9.06 -19.87
N TYR A 238 11.74 -9.15 -18.57
CA TYR A 238 10.92 -8.48 -17.55
C TYR A 238 11.76 -8.08 -16.35
N GLU A 239 11.23 -7.15 -15.55
CA GLU A 239 11.76 -6.81 -14.24
C GLU A 239 10.78 -7.26 -13.16
N ARG A 240 11.30 -7.87 -12.10
CA ARG A 240 10.54 -8.21 -10.89
C ARG A 240 11.20 -7.52 -9.71
N ARG A 241 10.54 -6.52 -9.14
CA ARG A 241 11.11 -5.70 -8.07
C ARG A 241 10.23 -5.73 -6.84
N GLN A 242 10.82 -6.04 -5.69
CA GLN A 242 10.17 -5.83 -4.40
C GLN A 242 10.35 -4.38 -3.98
N ILE A 243 9.26 -3.74 -3.56
CA ILE A 243 9.31 -2.42 -2.92
C ILE A 243 8.99 -2.52 -1.43
N LEU A 244 9.48 -1.56 -0.69
CA LEU A 244 9.11 -1.37 0.71
C LEU A 244 8.39 -0.04 0.86
N GLY A 245 7.17 -0.09 1.41
CA GLY A 245 6.30 1.07 1.62
C GLY A 245 6.78 1.95 2.78
N VAL A 246 7.91 2.64 2.62
CA VAL A 246 8.58 3.41 3.66
C VAL A 246 8.94 4.80 3.15
N SER A 247 8.31 5.84 3.70
CA SER A 247 8.48 7.23 3.26
C SER A 247 9.92 7.74 3.23
N PRO A 248 10.76 7.53 4.27
CA PRO A 248 12.14 8.01 4.25
C PRO A 248 13.03 7.47 3.13
N ARG A 249 12.62 6.36 2.47
CA ARG A 249 13.35 5.82 1.31
C ARG A 249 12.96 6.48 -0.03
N HIS A 250 11.88 7.24 -0.04
CA HIS A 250 11.29 7.86 -1.23
C HIS A 250 10.82 9.29 -0.95
N PRO A 251 11.64 10.15 -0.31
CA PRO A 251 11.20 11.47 0.16
C PRO A 251 10.72 12.36 -1.00
N GLU A 252 11.31 12.22 -2.18
CA GLU A 252 10.96 12.97 -3.39
C GLU A 252 9.51 12.78 -3.82
N ALA A 253 8.94 11.61 -3.57
CA ALA A 253 7.54 11.30 -3.89
C ALA A 253 6.63 11.44 -2.67
N THR A 254 7.11 11.02 -1.48
CA THR A 254 6.23 10.83 -0.33
C THR A 254 5.98 12.09 0.50
N VAL A 255 6.85 13.10 0.44
CA VAL A 255 6.56 14.41 1.08
C VAL A 255 5.30 15.05 0.46
N GLY A 256 5.18 15.00 -0.87
CA GLY A 256 3.98 15.47 -1.58
C GLY A 256 2.75 14.60 -1.28
N PHE A 257 2.93 13.29 -1.24
CA PHE A 257 1.86 12.34 -0.88
C PHE A 257 1.19 12.69 0.46
N TRP A 258 1.95 12.93 1.52
CA TRP A 258 1.39 13.23 2.84
C TRP A 258 0.66 14.56 2.91
N LYS A 259 0.98 15.50 2.04
CA LYS A 259 0.23 16.75 1.90
C LYS A 259 -1.11 16.56 1.19
N GLU A 260 -1.15 15.66 0.21
CA GLU A 260 -2.32 15.43 -0.64
C GLU A 260 -3.31 14.40 -0.09
N VAL A 261 -2.83 13.41 0.65
CA VAL A 261 -3.67 12.30 1.13
C VAL A 261 -4.90 12.76 1.91
N PRO A 262 -4.86 13.78 2.79
CA PRO A 262 -6.06 14.27 3.47
C PRO A 262 -7.12 14.78 2.49
N ARG A 263 -6.72 15.48 1.44
CA ARG A 263 -7.62 15.96 0.39
C ARG A 263 -8.24 14.80 -0.39
N TRP A 264 -7.45 13.83 -0.81
CA TRP A 264 -7.95 12.65 -1.54
C TRP A 264 -8.95 11.81 -0.74
N LEU A 265 -8.75 11.73 0.58
CA LEU A 265 -9.71 11.09 1.49
C LEU A 265 -11.02 11.87 1.55
N LYS A 266 -10.96 13.21 1.72
CA LYS A 266 -12.14 14.09 1.74
C LYS A 266 -12.95 14.03 0.45
N GLU A 267 -12.26 13.95 -0.68
CA GLU A 267 -12.86 13.85 -2.02
C GLU A 267 -13.37 12.45 -2.35
N GLY A 268 -13.13 11.45 -1.48
CA GLY A 268 -13.56 10.07 -1.69
C GLY A 268 -12.75 9.29 -2.73
N HIS A 269 -11.56 9.78 -3.07
CA HIS A 269 -10.64 9.07 -3.96
C HIS A 269 -9.96 7.87 -3.29
N LEU A 270 -9.82 7.93 -1.97
CA LEU A 270 -9.28 6.88 -1.13
C LEU A 270 -10.28 6.51 -0.04
N SER A 271 -10.30 5.25 0.35
CA SER A 271 -11.24 4.73 1.34
C SER A 271 -10.51 4.14 2.55
N PRO A 272 -10.99 4.38 3.78
CA PRO A 272 -10.45 3.73 4.96
C PRO A 272 -10.72 2.22 4.93
N MET A 273 -9.97 1.47 5.74
CA MET A 273 -10.22 0.05 5.97
C MET A 273 -11.26 -0.14 7.07
N SER A 274 -11.89 -1.32 7.08
CA SER A 274 -12.64 -1.78 8.24
C SER A 274 -11.68 -2.09 9.38
N PHE A 275 -12.04 -1.72 10.60
CA PHE A 275 -11.21 -1.87 11.79
C PHE A 275 -12.02 -2.37 12.98
N GLU A 276 -11.33 -2.85 14.00
CA GLU A 276 -11.82 -3.09 15.36
C GLU A 276 -11.00 -2.26 16.34
N VAL A 277 -11.59 -1.89 17.48
CA VAL A 277 -10.90 -1.11 18.53
C VAL A 277 -10.53 -2.04 19.67
N ILE A 278 -9.27 -1.99 20.09
CA ILE A 278 -8.76 -2.64 21.30
C ILE A 278 -8.46 -1.53 22.32
N LYS A 279 -9.14 -1.61 23.46
CA LYS A 279 -8.94 -0.65 24.56
C LYS A 279 -7.74 -1.04 25.43
N GLY A 280 -6.93 -0.06 25.75
CA GLY A 280 -5.69 -0.28 26.51
C GLY A 280 -4.59 -0.99 25.71
N LEU A 281 -3.53 -1.36 26.43
CA LEU A 281 -2.41 -2.17 25.92
C LEU A 281 -2.52 -3.63 26.39
N ASP A 282 -3.71 -4.22 26.28
CA ASP A 282 -3.98 -5.61 26.68
C ASP A 282 -3.28 -6.56 25.70
N ALA A 283 -2.25 -7.26 26.20
CA ALA A 283 -1.44 -8.17 25.39
C ALA A 283 -2.25 -9.34 24.84
N ASP A 284 -3.24 -9.87 25.57
CA ASP A 284 -4.05 -11.01 25.15
C ASP A 284 -5.01 -10.59 24.03
N ALA A 285 -5.67 -9.44 24.15
CA ALA A 285 -6.52 -8.88 23.11
C ALA A 285 -5.73 -8.58 21.84
N VAL A 286 -4.55 -7.97 21.96
CA VAL A 286 -3.66 -7.70 20.81
C VAL A 286 -3.22 -9.00 20.13
N ASN A 287 -2.77 -10.00 20.90
CA ASN A 287 -2.35 -11.29 20.36
C ASN A 287 -3.50 -12.02 19.65
N LYS A 288 -4.71 -11.99 20.22
CA LYS A 288 -5.91 -12.57 19.59
C LYS A 288 -6.21 -11.92 18.24
N SER A 289 -6.14 -10.59 18.16
CA SER A 289 -6.35 -9.87 16.89
C SER A 289 -5.26 -10.20 15.86
N LEU A 290 -3.98 -10.28 16.28
CA LEU A 290 -2.89 -10.69 15.41
C LEU A 290 -3.07 -12.11 14.85
N ASP A 291 -3.59 -13.05 15.66
CA ASP A 291 -3.90 -14.41 15.23
C ASP A 291 -5.03 -14.43 14.20
N GLN A 292 -6.11 -13.70 14.44
CA GLN A 292 -7.21 -13.56 13.50
C GLN A 292 -6.75 -12.95 12.16
N TYR A 293 -5.87 -11.95 12.22
CA TYR A 293 -5.32 -11.32 11.01
C TYR A 293 -4.41 -12.29 10.23
N ARG A 294 -3.57 -13.06 10.93
CA ARG A 294 -2.75 -14.14 10.33
C ARG A 294 -3.61 -15.14 9.57
N ASP A 295 -4.76 -15.51 10.15
CA ASP A 295 -5.68 -16.51 9.62
C ASP A 295 -6.64 -15.93 8.54
N GLY A 296 -6.46 -14.66 8.16
CA GLY A 296 -7.26 -13.97 7.13
C GLY A 296 -8.70 -13.67 7.56
N LYS A 297 -8.99 -13.68 8.86
CA LYS A 297 -10.33 -13.46 9.44
C LYS A 297 -10.45 -12.14 10.20
N GLY A 298 -9.33 -11.48 10.48
CA GLY A 298 -9.29 -10.28 11.30
C GLY A 298 -9.51 -9.00 10.51
N LEU A 299 -10.05 -8.00 11.19
CA LEU A 299 -10.02 -6.60 10.79
C LEU A 299 -8.67 -5.95 11.19
N LYS A 300 -8.41 -4.74 10.73
CA LYS A 300 -7.29 -3.97 11.28
C LYS A 300 -7.59 -3.62 12.75
N ALA A 301 -6.67 -3.92 13.65
CA ALA A 301 -6.79 -3.53 15.05
C ALA A 301 -6.27 -2.10 15.26
N ASN A 302 -7.13 -1.24 15.79
CA ASN A 302 -6.76 0.06 16.31
C ASN A 302 -6.64 -0.05 17.84
N ILE A 303 -5.46 0.23 18.36
CA ILE A 303 -5.20 0.18 19.81
C ILE A 303 -5.35 1.58 20.37
N HIS A 304 -6.18 1.73 21.42
CA HIS A 304 -6.38 2.96 22.17
C HIS A 304 -5.61 2.88 23.50
N PRO A 305 -4.33 3.30 23.56
CA PRO A 305 -3.47 3.03 24.71
C PRO A 305 -3.89 3.71 26.01
N TRP A 306 -4.78 4.71 25.93
CA TRP A 306 -5.24 5.54 27.04
C TRP A 306 -6.59 5.14 27.64
N GLU A 307 -7.29 4.15 27.07
CA GLU A 307 -8.64 3.73 27.47
C GLU A 307 -8.66 2.50 28.39
#